data_16edaf19ba415901f59e7d77a7e73471
#
_entry.id   16edaf19ba415901f59e7d77a7e73471
#
_cell.length_a   1.000
_cell.length_b   1.000
_cell.length_c   1.000
_cell.angle_alpha   90.00
_cell.angle_beta   90.00
_cell.angle_gamma   90.00
#
_symmetry.space_group_name_H-M   'P 1'
#
loop_
_entity.id
_entity.type
_entity.pdbx_description
1 polymer ?
#
loop_
_entity_poly.entity_id
_entity_poly.type
_entity_poly.pdbx_seq_one_letter_code
_entity_poly.pdbx_strand_id
1 'polypeptide(L)'
;PIRELLLNGTFMPSIKEQFLSMLEYFGQSPIIVRSSSILEDGFGNAFAGKYESVFCPNQGSLEQRYAVFERAVKQVYASTVNPDAIRYRAERKLLDRDEQMALLVMRVCGDVHGDYYYPHIAGVGHSKNLYLNRQNASEENKGMLRLVFGMGTRAVDREADDYARLLNMDHPTAPPMVAYGDEYKY
;
A
#
# COMPACT_ATOMS: atom_id res chain seq x y z
N PRO A 1 -5.87 -17.97 -19.04
CA PRO A 1 -6.15 -19.29 -18.47
C PRO A 1 -5.86 -19.37 -16.95
N ILE A 2 -4.59 -19.26 -16.48
CA ILE A 2 -4.29 -19.41 -15.04
C ILE A 2 -4.95 -18.30 -14.20
N ARG A 3 -4.88 -17.06 -14.64
CA ARG A 3 -5.52 -15.93 -13.97
C ARG A 3 -7.04 -16.14 -13.82
N GLU A 4 -7.69 -16.65 -14.85
CA GLU A 4 -9.12 -16.97 -14.79
C GLU A 4 -9.44 -18.11 -13.83
N LEU A 5 -8.59 -19.13 -13.76
CA LEU A 5 -8.74 -20.20 -12.77
C LEU A 5 -8.64 -19.67 -11.33
N LEU A 6 -7.72 -18.76 -11.05
CA LEU A 6 -7.59 -18.11 -9.74
C LEU A 6 -8.82 -17.25 -9.41
N LEU A 7 -9.32 -16.47 -10.37
CA LEU A 7 -10.49 -15.61 -10.18
C LEU A 7 -11.80 -16.40 -9.97
N ASN A 8 -11.94 -17.57 -10.63
CA ASN A 8 -13.14 -18.41 -10.59
C ASN A 8 -13.04 -19.57 -9.60
N GLY A 9 -11.90 -19.74 -8.94
CA GLY A 9 -11.71 -20.75 -7.91
C GLY A 9 -12.68 -20.56 -6.73
N THR A 10 -12.85 -21.61 -5.94
CA THR A 10 -13.67 -21.57 -4.71
C THR A 10 -12.81 -21.92 -3.51
N PHE A 11 -13.06 -21.27 -2.39
CA PHE A 11 -12.42 -21.62 -1.12
C PHE A 11 -13.13 -22.79 -0.46
N MET A 12 -12.36 -23.59 0.26
CA MET A 12 -12.92 -24.67 1.09
C MET A 12 -13.86 -24.08 2.16
N PRO A 13 -14.90 -24.82 2.58
CA PRO A 13 -15.84 -24.35 3.59
C PRO A 13 -15.17 -23.85 4.88
N SER A 14 -14.14 -24.54 5.36
CA SER A 14 -13.37 -24.14 6.55
C SER A 14 -12.66 -22.80 6.41
N ILE A 15 -12.16 -22.46 5.22
CA ILE A 15 -11.55 -21.17 4.94
C ILE A 15 -12.63 -20.08 4.88
N LYS A 16 -13.77 -20.39 4.27
CA LYS A 16 -14.91 -19.46 4.24
C LYS A 16 -15.37 -19.10 5.65
N GLU A 17 -15.49 -20.06 6.55
CA GLU A 17 -15.86 -19.83 7.96
C GLU A 17 -14.85 -18.90 8.66
N GLN A 18 -13.55 -19.11 8.46
CA GLN A 18 -12.52 -18.23 9.01
C GLN A 18 -12.61 -16.80 8.46
N PHE A 19 -12.88 -16.66 7.16
CA PHE A 19 -13.09 -15.34 6.54
C PHE A 19 -14.32 -14.63 7.10
N LEU A 20 -15.41 -15.35 7.31
CA LEU A 20 -16.62 -14.78 7.92
C LEU A 20 -16.34 -14.32 9.35
N SER A 21 -15.67 -15.11 10.17
CA SER A 21 -15.28 -14.75 11.53
C SER A 21 -14.36 -13.51 11.57
N MET A 22 -13.42 -13.44 10.64
CA MET A 22 -12.56 -12.26 10.49
C MET A 22 -13.35 -11.02 10.11
N LEU A 23 -14.29 -11.11 9.18
CA LEU A 23 -15.16 -9.99 8.79
C LEU A 23 -16.09 -9.55 9.91
N GLU A 24 -16.57 -10.46 10.75
CA GLU A 24 -17.31 -10.12 11.97
C GLU A 24 -16.45 -9.31 12.94
N TYR A 25 -15.19 -9.71 13.15
CA TYR A 25 -14.22 -8.97 13.98
C TYR A 25 -13.94 -7.55 13.45
N PHE A 26 -13.82 -7.37 12.14
CA PHE A 26 -13.64 -6.05 11.53
C PHE A 26 -14.93 -5.20 11.58
N GLY A 27 -16.10 -5.79 11.71
CA GLY A 27 -17.40 -5.11 11.65
C GLY A 27 -17.59 -4.42 10.31
N GLN A 28 -18.12 -3.20 10.33
CA GLN A 28 -18.37 -2.37 9.12
C GLN A 28 -17.17 -1.44 8.78
N SER A 29 -16.00 -1.66 9.37
CA SER A 29 -14.84 -0.84 9.04
C SER A 29 -14.33 -1.15 7.65
N PRO A 30 -14.02 -0.15 6.81
CA PRO A 30 -13.32 -0.37 5.54
C PRO A 30 -12.00 -1.10 5.77
N ILE A 31 -11.69 -2.03 4.89
CA ILE A 31 -10.48 -2.84 4.95
C ILE A 31 -9.73 -2.82 3.62
N ILE A 32 -8.46 -3.11 3.67
CA ILE A 32 -7.61 -3.34 2.51
C ILE A 32 -7.05 -4.76 2.55
N VAL A 33 -7.08 -5.43 1.41
CA VAL A 33 -6.41 -6.73 1.18
C VAL A 33 -5.15 -6.45 0.39
N ARG A 34 -3.99 -6.71 0.98
CA ARG A 34 -2.68 -6.46 0.37
C ARG A 34 -1.93 -7.75 0.12
N SER A 35 -1.14 -7.76 -0.93
CA SER A 35 -0.10 -8.77 -1.10
C SER A 35 0.93 -8.69 0.02
N SER A 36 1.46 -9.83 0.39
CA SER A 36 2.61 -10.01 1.27
C SER A 36 3.39 -11.22 0.77
N SER A 37 4.09 -11.03 -0.32
CA SER A 37 4.83 -12.08 -0.99
C SER A 37 6.27 -12.15 -0.49
N ILE A 38 6.83 -13.35 -0.45
CA ILE A 38 8.24 -13.52 -0.09
C ILE A 38 9.19 -12.79 -1.04
N LEU A 39 8.77 -12.51 -2.27
CA LEU A 39 9.56 -11.78 -3.25
C LEU A 39 9.45 -10.25 -3.08
N GLU A 40 8.40 -9.74 -2.42
CA GLU A 40 8.23 -8.29 -2.19
C GLU A 40 9.23 -7.75 -1.18
N ASP A 41 9.52 -8.53 -0.15
CA ASP A 41 10.35 -8.13 1.00
C ASP A 41 11.78 -8.67 0.92
N GLY A 42 12.18 -9.24 -0.21
CA GLY A 42 13.51 -9.83 -0.41
C GLY A 42 14.62 -8.78 -0.47
N PHE A 43 15.73 -9.03 0.20
CA PHE A 43 16.92 -8.17 0.16
C PHE A 43 17.41 -7.98 -1.30
N GLY A 44 17.50 -6.72 -1.73
CA GLY A 44 18.06 -6.36 -3.05
C GLY A 44 17.05 -6.34 -4.20
N ASN A 45 15.80 -6.70 -3.96
CA ASN A 45 14.74 -6.66 -4.97
C ASN A 45 13.57 -5.81 -4.47
N ALA A 46 13.43 -4.60 -4.99
CA ALA A 46 12.25 -3.78 -4.73
C ALA A 46 11.10 -4.25 -5.64
N PHE A 47 10.24 -5.12 -5.13
CA PHE A 47 9.06 -5.62 -5.85
C PHE A 47 7.82 -4.77 -5.59
N ALA A 48 7.98 -3.62 -4.96
CA ALA A 48 6.89 -2.74 -4.58
C ALA A 48 5.98 -2.36 -5.77
N GLY A 49 4.68 -2.47 -5.58
CA GLY A 49 3.67 -2.09 -6.57
C GLY A 49 3.51 -3.04 -7.76
N LYS A 50 4.05 -4.25 -7.72
CA LYS A 50 3.89 -5.25 -8.79
C LYS A 50 2.68 -6.15 -8.59
N TYR A 51 2.28 -6.36 -7.34
CA TYR A 51 1.07 -7.08 -7.00
C TYR A 51 -0.04 -6.10 -6.59
N GLU A 52 -1.28 -6.55 -6.68
CA GLU A 52 -2.44 -5.72 -6.40
C GLU A 52 -2.69 -5.59 -4.89
N SER A 53 -3.23 -4.44 -4.51
CA SER A 53 -3.87 -4.20 -3.22
C SER A 53 -5.31 -3.74 -3.49
N VAL A 54 -6.29 -4.33 -2.81
CA VAL A 54 -7.70 -4.08 -3.08
C VAL A 54 -8.38 -3.53 -1.85
N PHE A 55 -8.98 -2.35 -2.00
CA PHE A 55 -9.82 -1.74 -0.96
C PHE A 55 -11.22 -2.34 -1.01
N CYS A 56 -11.73 -2.71 0.16
CA CYS A 56 -13.10 -3.19 0.35
C CYS A 56 -13.84 -2.20 1.26
N PRO A 57 -14.97 -1.63 0.82
CA PRO A 57 -15.81 -0.79 1.67
C PRO A 57 -16.28 -1.51 2.92
N ASN A 58 -16.45 -2.83 2.85
CA ASN A 58 -16.85 -3.70 3.96
C ASN A 58 -18.17 -3.27 4.63
N GLN A 59 -19.14 -2.87 3.82
CA GLN A 59 -20.46 -2.41 4.25
C GLN A 59 -21.55 -3.40 3.84
N GLY A 60 -22.67 -3.39 4.57
CA GLY A 60 -23.84 -4.24 4.30
C GLY A 60 -23.86 -5.53 5.12
N SER A 61 -24.62 -6.54 4.66
CA SER A 61 -24.72 -7.84 5.33
C SER A 61 -23.40 -8.60 5.31
N LEU A 62 -23.25 -9.57 6.21
CA LEU A 62 -22.03 -10.39 6.27
C LEU A 62 -21.76 -11.12 4.95
N GLU A 63 -22.82 -11.60 4.29
CA GLU A 63 -22.72 -12.26 2.98
C GLU A 63 -22.26 -11.31 1.89
N GLN A 64 -22.79 -10.08 1.87
CA GLN A 64 -22.36 -9.05 0.91
C GLN A 64 -20.89 -8.68 1.11
N ARG A 65 -20.49 -8.47 2.38
CA ARG A 65 -19.10 -8.18 2.74
C ARG A 65 -18.17 -9.35 2.35
N TYR A 66 -18.60 -10.57 2.61
CA TYR A 66 -17.86 -11.78 2.23
C TYR A 66 -17.65 -11.85 0.71
N ALA A 67 -18.69 -11.61 -0.09
CA ALA A 67 -18.59 -11.68 -1.55
C ALA A 67 -17.59 -10.65 -2.11
N VAL A 68 -17.56 -9.45 -1.54
CA VAL A 68 -16.57 -8.41 -1.91
C VAL A 68 -15.17 -8.82 -1.48
N PHE A 69 -15.03 -9.27 -0.24
CA PHE A 69 -13.74 -9.72 0.31
C PHE A 69 -13.15 -10.91 -0.46
N GLU A 70 -13.97 -11.94 -0.73
CA GLU A 70 -13.57 -13.12 -1.50
C GLU A 70 -13.03 -12.73 -2.89
N ARG A 71 -13.71 -11.79 -3.57
CA ARG A 71 -13.26 -11.26 -4.86
C ARG A 71 -11.92 -10.55 -4.73
N ALA A 72 -11.76 -9.70 -3.70
CA ALA A 72 -10.50 -9.00 -3.44
C ALA A 72 -9.34 -9.96 -3.21
N VAL A 73 -9.53 -11.01 -2.40
CA VAL A 73 -8.53 -12.06 -2.16
C VAL A 73 -8.13 -12.73 -3.47
N LYS A 74 -9.10 -13.13 -4.29
CA LYS A 74 -8.85 -13.74 -5.60
C LYS A 74 -8.09 -12.80 -6.55
N GLN A 75 -8.41 -11.51 -6.54
CA GLN A 75 -7.70 -10.51 -7.34
C GLN A 75 -6.23 -10.39 -6.92
N VAL A 76 -5.95 -10.33 -5.63
CA VAL A 76 -4.56 -10.27 -5.15
C VAL A 76 -3.79 -11.53 -5.53
N TYR A 77 -4.36 -12.73 -5.33
CA TYR A 77 -3.72 -13.96 -5.82
C TYR A 77 -3.52 -13.95 -7.34
N ALA A 78 -4.50 -13.53 -8.10
CA ALA A 78 -4.42 -13.47 -9.57
C ALA A 78 -3.37 -12.46 -10.06
N SER A 79 -3.01 -11.47 -9.25
CA SER A 79 -1.98 -10.49 -9.60
C SER A 79 -0.57 -11.09 -9.71
N THR A 80 -0.33 -12.24 -9.08
CA THR A 80 0.94 -12.97 -9.20
C THR A 80 1.27 -13.39 -10.64
N VAL A 81 0.24 -13.56 -11.46
CA VAL A 81 0.36 -13.95 -12.87
C VAL A 81 0.06 -12.79 -13.83
N ASN A 82 0.03 -11.57 -13.36
CA ASN A 82 -0.06 -10.39 -14.21
C ASN A 82 1.19 -10.27 -15.09
N PRO A 83 1.05 -9.81 -16.34
CA PRO A 83 2.18 -9.69 -17.28
C PRO A 83 3.38 -8.91 -16.74
N ASP A 84 3.13 -7.81 -16.02
CA ASP A 84 4.19 -6.98 -15.45
C ASP A 84 4.92 -7.67 -14.29
N ALA A 85 4.22 -8.43 -13.46
CA ALA A 85 4.80 -9.23 -12.40
C ALA A 85 5.67 -10.38 -12.97
N ILE A 86 5.19 -11.05 -14.02
CA ILE A 86 5.95 -12.10 -14.72
C ILE A 86 7.17 -11.52 -15.39
N ARG A 87 7.04 -10.39 -16.10
CA ARG A 87 8.15 -9.70 -16.76
C ARG A 87 9.24 -9.31 -15.76
N TYR A 88 8.86 -8.69 -14.66
CA TYR A 88 9.80 -8.31 -13.61
C TYR A 88 10.54 -9.52 -13.04
N ARG A 89 9.85 -10.63 -12.76
CA ARG A 89 10.50 -11.87 -12.30
C ARG A 89 11.45 -12.44 -13.33
N ALA A 90 11.09 -12.37 -14.62
CA ALA A 90 11.97 -12.82 -15.72
C ALA A 90 13.25 -11.98 -15.77
N GLU A 91 13.15 -10.66 -15.76
CA GLU A 91 14.29 -9.73 -15.78
C GLU A 91 15.24 -9.92 -14.57
N ARG A 92 14.68 -10.31 -13.43
CA ARG A 92 15.45 -10.55 -12.19
C ARG A 92 15.88 -11.99 -11.99
N LYS A 93 15.64 -12.89 -12.96
CA LYS A 93 15.94 -14.33 -12.88
C LYS A 93 15.27 -15.01 -11.67
N LEU A 94 14.04 -14.60 -11.39
CA LEU A 94 13.24 -15.11 -10.27
C LEU A 94 12.10 -16.04 -10.72
N LEU A 95 12.00 -16.41 -12.00
CA LEU A 95 10.96 -17.28 -12.51
C LEU A 95 10.97 -18.68 -11.89
N ASP A 96 12.16 -19.18 -11.59
CA ASP A 96 12.38 -20.50 -10.97
C ASP A 96 12.31 -20.44 -9.42
N ARG A 97 12.08 -19.25 -8.86
CA ARG A 97 11.87 -19.11 -7.41
C ARG A 97 10.42 -19.36 -7.07
N ASP A 98 10.24 -20.07 -5.97
CA ASP A 98 8.91 -20.30 -5.42
C ASP A 98 8.28 -18.97 -4.99
N GLU A 99 7.08 -18.69 -5.49
CA GLU A 99 6.30 -17.50 -5.15
C GLU A 99 5.23 -17.88 -4.13
N GLN A 100 5.49 -17.51 -2.89
CA GLN A 100 4.55 -17.73 -1.80
C GLN A 100 3.85 -16.41 -1.45
N MET A 101 2.58 -16.32 -1.83
CA MET A 101 1.74 -15.18 -1.57
C MET A 101 0.96 -15.36 -0.27
N ALA A 102 1.31 -14.60 0.75
CA ALA A 102 0.44 -14.35 1.90
C ALA A 102 -0.38 -13.08 1.66
N LEU A 103 -1.42 -12.89 2.45
CA LEU A 103 -2.27 -11.71 2.40
C LEU A 103 -2.23 -10.98 3.74
N LEU A 104 -2.12 -9.67 3.68
CA LEU A 104 -2.26 -8.79 4.83
C LEU A 104 -3.59 -8.06 4.73
N VAL A 105 -4.49 -8.34 5.68
CA VAL A 105 -5.79 -7.68 5.77
C VAL A 105 -5.76 -6.69 6.93
N MET A 106 -6.02 -5.41 6.63
CA MET A 106 -5.95 -4.34 7.63
C MET A 106 -7.17 -3.43 7.54
N ARG A 107 -7.52 -2.81 8.67
CA ARG A 107 -8.44 -1.67 8.64
C ARG A 107 -7.81 -0.49 7.93
N VAL A 108 -8.60 0.19 7.13
CA VAL A 108 -8.22 1.49 6.56
C VAL A 108 -8.46 2.56 7.63
N CYS A 109 -7.44 3.34 7.93
CA CYS A 109 -7.59 4.52 8.79
C CYS A 109 -8.22 5.65 7.99
N GLY A 110 -9.18 6.35 8.59
CA GLY A 110 -9.84 7.48 7.95
C GLY A 110 -11.14 7.86 8.64
N ASP A 111 -11.80 8.84 8.05
CA ASP A 111 -13.10 9.36 8.46
C ASP A 111 -14.05 9.42 7.26
N VAL A 112 -15.34 9.52 7.54
CA VAL A 112 -16.40 9.64 6.52
C VAL A 112 -16.48 11.09 6.04
N HIS A 113 -16.38 11.29 4.74
CA HIS A 113 -16.49 12.58 4.06
C HIS A 113 -17.55 12.47 2.94
N GLY A 114 -18.82 12.66 3.29
CA GLY A 114 -19.91 12.40 2.37
C GLY A 114 -20.00 10.92 2.02
N ASP A 115 -19.83 10.58 0.75
CA ASP A 115 -19.83 9.19 0.25
C ASP A 115 -18.45 8.53 0.25
N TYR A 116 -17.41 9.25 0.70
CA TYR A 116 -16.03 8.79 0.69
C TYR A 116 -15.52 8.51 2.10
N TYR A 117 -14.52 7.64 2.18
CA TYR A 117 -13.81 7.31 3.41
C TYR A 117 -12.31 7.41 3.19
N TYR A 118 -11.65 8.37 3.85
CA TYR A 118 -10.22 8.58 3.75
C TYR A 118 -9.66 9.35 4.96
N PRO A 119 -8.36 9.25 5.28
CA PRO A 119 -7.75 10.04 6.33
C PRO A 119 -7.56 11.50 5.87
N HIS A 120 -7.63 12.45 6.80
CA HIS A 120 -7.33 13.86 6.50
C HIS A 120 -5.89 14.05 6.02
N ILE A 121 -4.96 13.37 6.69
CA ILE A 121 -3.53 13.43 6.41
C ILE A 121 -2.96 12.03 6.51
N ALA A 122 -2.09 11.69 5.57
CA ALA A 122 -1.29 10.47 5.61
C ALA A 122 0.15 10.78 5.21
N GLY A 123 1.06 9.84 5.49
CA GLY A 123 2.45 10.07 5.13
C GLY A 123 3.39 8.97 5.55
N VAL A 124 4.67 9.21 5.30
CA VAL A 124 5.77 8.31 5.65
C VAL A 124 6.80 9.07 6.48
N GLY A 125 7.17 8.50 7.62
CA GLY A 125 8.27 8.98 8.46
C GLY A 125 9.56 8.27 8.12
N HIS A 126 10.64 9.03 7.99
CA HIS A 126 12.00 8.52 7.84
C HIS A 126 12.82 8.94 9.04
N SER A 127 13.54 8.02 9.65
CA SER A 127 14.39 8.27 10.81
C SER A 127 15.62 9.14 10.48
N LYS A 128 15.94 9.28 9.20
CA LYS A 128 17.02 10.14 8.70
C LYS A 128 16.49 11.01 7.58
N ASN A 129 16.85 12.29 7.62
CA ASN A 129 16.59 13.21 6.51
C ASN A 129 17.76 13.15 5.51
N LEU A 130 17.51 12.60 4.33
CA LEU A 130 18.48 12.46 3.25
C LEU A 130 18.69 13.76 2.46
N TYR A 131 17.84 14.77 2.66
CA TYR A 131 17.87 16.05 1.97
C TYR A 131 18.50 17.19 2.82
N LEU A 132 19.10 16.84 3.96
CA LEU A 132 19.83 17.80 4.78
C LEU A 132 21.08 18.28 4.03
N ASN A 133 21.17 19.60 3.86
CA ASN A 133 22.41 20.20 3.42
C ASN A 133 23.44 20.10 4.56
N ARG A 134 24.67 19.68 4.24
CA ARG A 134 25.77 19.51 5.21
C ARG A 134 26.10 20.79 6.02
N GLN A 135 25.68 21.94 5.53
CA GLN A 135 25.92 23.23 6.22
C GLN A 135 24.95 23.50 7.38
N ASN A 136 23.78 22.83 7.40
CA ASN A 136 22.74 22.97 8.42
C ASN A 136 22.43 21.64 9.13
N ALA A 137 23.27 20.65 8.95
CA ALA A 137 23.10 19.37 9.65
C ALA A 137 23.38 19.61 11.13
N SER A 138 22.34 19.59 11.95
CA SER A 138 22.52 19.38 13.40
C SER A 138 23.22 18.03 13.61
N GLU A 139 23.97 17.90 14.68
CA GLU A 139 24.64 16.64 15.03
C GLU A 139 23.63 15.48 15.19
N GLU A 140 22.36 15.79 15.47
CA GLU A 140 21.25 14.87 15.56
C GLU A 140 20.31 15.03 14.37
N ASN A 141 20.38 14.14 13.40
CA ASN A 141 19.40 14.05 12.32
C ASN A 141 18.10 13.39 12.84
N LYS A 142 17.09 14.18 13.18
CA LYS A 142 15.80 13.71 13.73
C LYS A 142 14.86 13.13 12.68
N GLY A 143 15.29 13.11 11.43
CA GLY A 143 14.51 12.54 10.35
C GLY A 143 13.62 13.52 9.59
N MET A 144 12.71 12.98 8.80
CA MET A 144 11.78 13.75 7.97
C MET A 144 10.42 13.05 7.83
N LEU A 145 9.39 13.84 7.57
CA LEU A 145 8.07 13.34 7.17
C LEU A 145 7.78 13.72 5.72
N ARG A 146 7.15 12.81 5.01
CA ARG A 146 6.49 13.07 3.73
C ARG A 146 4.99 12.98 3.98
N LEU A 147 4.28 14.07 3.81
CA LEU A 147 2.86 14.20 4.12
C LEU A 147 2.04 14.50 2.89
N VAL A 148 0.85 13.94 2.82
CA VAL A 148 -0.16 14.23 1.80
C VAL A 148 -1.53 14.41 2.47
N PHE A 149 -2.40 15.18 1.84
CA PHE A 149 -3.82 15.17 2.19
C PHE A 149 -4.50 13.94 1.57
N GLY A 150 -5.34 13.28 2.35
CA GLY A 150 -6.07 12.10 1.89
C GLY A 150 -5.26 10.82 1.96
N MET A 151 -5.39 9.96 0.95
CA MET A 151 -4.85 8.61 0.94
C MET A 151 -3.33 8.57 0.92
N GLY A 152 -2.74 7.70 1.75
CA GLY A 152 -1.29 7.57 1.92
C GLY A 152 -0.53 7.07 0.69
N THR A 153 -1.20 6.43 -0.26
CA THR A 153 -0.63 6.02 -1.54
C THR A 153 0.00 7.20 -2.30
N ARG A 154 -0.60 8.38 -2.20
CA ARG A 154 -0.10 9.63 -2.79
C ARG A 154 1.26 10.08 -2.23
N ALA A 155 1.66 9.61 -1.06
CA ALA A 155 2.97 9.94 -0.49
C ALA A 155 4.12 9.20 -1.19
N VAL A 156 3.84 8.12 -1.90
CA VAL A 156 4.82 7.26 -2.59
C VAL A 156 4.70 7.33 -4.10
N ASP A 157 3.47 7.44 -4.63
CA ASP A 157 3.23 7.58 -6.06
C ASP A 157 3.41 9.04 -6.48
N ARG A 158 4.26 9.26 -7.48
CA ARG A 158 4.48 10.59 -8.06
C ARG A 158 3.60 10.73 -9.30
N GLU A 159 2.41 11.25 -9.13
CA GLU A 159 1.63 11.76 -10.25
C GLU A 159 2.00 13.23 -10.51
N ALA A 160 1.89 13.68 -11.77
CA ALA A 160 2.56 14.88 -12.28
C ALA A 160 2.26 16.18 -11.53
N ASP A 161 1.11 16.29 -10.85
CA ASP A 161 0.64 17.54 -10.23
C ASP A 161 0.36 17.44 -8.73
N ASP A 162 0.77 16.32 -8.10
CA ASP A 162 0.49 16.07 -6.70
C ASP A 162 1.74 15.61 -5.94
N TYR A 163 2.27 16.51 -5.15
CA TYR A 163 3.53 16.30 -4.43
C TYR A 163 3.29 16.15 -2.94
N ALA A 164 3.96 15.16 -2.34
CA ALA A 164 4.04 15.05 -0.90
C ALA A 164 4.77 16.26 -0.32
N ARG A 165 4.26 16.81 0.78
CA ARG A 165 4.93 17.87 1.53
C ARG A 165 6.03 17.27 2.39
N LEU A 166 7.22 17.84 2.32
CA LEU A 166 8.36 17.44 3.13
C LEU A 166 8.43 18.29 4.39
N LEU A 167 8.57 17.63 5.54
CA LEU A 167 8.77 18.27 6.82
C LEU A 167 10.07 17.79 7.43
N ASN A 168 11.01 18.71 7.68
CA ASN A 168 12.24 18.40 8.40
C ASN A 168 11.95 18.38 9.90
N MET A 169 12.23 17.26 10.57
CA MET A 169 11.95 17.11 12.01
C MET A 169 12.92 17.88 12.91
N ASP A 170 14.10 18.28 12.39
CA ASP A 170 15.04 19.15 13.13
C ASP A 170 14.53 20.60 13.16
N HIS A 171 13.92 21.04 12.04
CA HIS A 171 13.42 22.41 11.87
C HIS A 171 12.05 22.38 11.17
N PRO A 172 10.96 22.02 11.87
CA PRO A 172 9.66 21.81 11.24
C PRO A 172 9.04 23.03 10.57
N THR A 173 9.46 24.24 10.98
CA THR A 173 8.98 25.51 10.42
C THR A 173 9.84 26.03 9.26
N ALA A 174 11.01 25.43 9.02
CA ALA A 174 11.86 25.81 7.92
C ALA A 174 11.37 25.17 6.59
N PRO A 175 11.27 25.93 5.50
CA PRO A 175 10.98 25.33 4.21
C PRO A 175 12.08 24.34 3.82
N PRO A 176 11.74 23.23 3.13
CA PRO A 176 12.74 22.30 2.62
C PRO A 176 13.64 23.04 1.61
N MET A 177 14.93 22.71 1.61
CA MET A 177 15.84 23.23 0.58
C MET A 177 15.61 22.47 -0.72
N VAL A 178 15.07 23.15 -1.70
CA VAL A 178 14.76 22.62 -3.03
C VAL A 178 15.48 23.46 -4.09
N ALA A 179 15.67 22.89 -5.27
CA ALA A 179 16.21 23.64 -6.39
C ALA A 179 15.27 24.78 -6.80
N TYR A 180 15.82 25.89 -7.27
CA TYR A 180 15.03 27.02 -7.74
C TYR A 180 14.03 26.60 -8.82
N GLY A 181 12.77 26.94 -8.63
CA GLY A 181 11.67 26.53 -9.50
C GLY A 181 10.96 25.23 -9.07
N ASP A 182 11.46 24.55 -8.05
CA ASP A 182 10.86 23.35 -7.51
C ASP A 182 10.17 23.56 -6.14
N GLU A 183 10.03 24.84 -5.70
CA GLU A 183 9.48 25.22 -4.39
C GLU A 183 8.03 24.73 -4.17
N TYR A 184 7.32 24.52 -5.26
CA TYR A 184 5.93 24.03 -5.23
C TYR A 184 5.81 22.49 -5.31
N LYS A 185 6.94 21.81 -5.49
CA LYS A 185 6.97 20.35 -5.61
C LYS A 185 7.21 19.60 -4.28
N TYR A 186 7.46 20.38 -3.20
CA TYR A 186 7.79 19.83 -1.89
C TYR A 186 7.04 20.51 -0.76
#